data_eebf811f45649c0df22ced039d09d712
#
_entry.id   eebf811f45649c0df22ced039d09d712
#
_cell.length_a   1.000
_cell.length_b   1.000
_cell.length_c   1.000
_cell.angle_alpha   90.00
_cell.angle_beta   90.00
_cell.angle_gamma   90.00
#
_symmetry.space_group_name_H-M   'P 1'
#
loop_
_entity.id
_entity.type
_entity.pdbx_description
1 polymer ?
#
loop_
_entity_poly.entity_id
_entity_poly.type
_entity_poly.pdbx_seq_one_letter_code
_entity_poly.pdbx_strand_id
1 'polypeptide(L)'
;MKVPAGLHPTYIERRAQQDGAAIAAGALNSPAGSAPAVESTTAGAVATGGLEESRPARALVTSAPGRGPLGLYIHIPFCARKCPYCDFNTYARLEPLYEAYTQALCRELGGWAARLDGRTVHTVFLGGGTPTVLSSDQLAQVLALVHDQFTLAADVEISSEANPGIEDWGQFALLRGLGVNRLSMGVQSFQAEELAFLGRIHDADDALRAFEAAVTAGFANINLDFMFGLPRQSVEAWNDTLDKALALAPRHVSLYSLIVEPDTPLAHWVETGQTAAPDDDAAAEMYEIAISRLGAAGYGQYEVSNWTRGGGYACRHNLLYWRNQEWIGVGPGAHSHLRYPTSLQREVMPDLAFLSRDPYQESEGDSSPAAAVRWSNRKGVQGYMKRVEADDSPVDFHEALTGEVSMGETMMLGLRLVREGVAFARFAEMHGQTMRAAFGPILDRLQDAGLLASDGERVRLTSRGLFLGNRVFSEFIA
;
A
#
# COMPACT_ATOMS: atom_id res chain seq x y z
N MET A 1 -0.67 6.64 7.73
CA MET A 1 -0.13 5.34 7.26
C MET A 1 1.24 5.18 7.89
N LYS A 2 1.43 4.23 8.81
CA LYS A 2 2.73 4.03 9.46
C LYS A 2 3.67 3.30 8.49
N VAL A 3 4.91 3.77 8.39
CA VAL A 3 5.95 3.12 7.59
C VAL A 3 6.36 1.83 8.31
N PRO A 4 6.44 0.66 7.66
CA PRO A 4 6.97 -0.55 8.29
C PRO A 4 8.37 -0.30 8.84
N ALA A 5 8.67 -0.81 10.04
CA ALA A 5 10.00 -0.71 10.63
C ALA A 5 11.03 -1.40 9.73
N GLY A 6 12.16 -0.74 9.48
CA GLY A 6 13.31 -1.35 8.81
C GLY A 6 13.95 -2.41 9.71
N LEU A 7 14.65 -3.34 9.09
CA LEU A 7 15.38 -4.39 9.77
C LEU A 7 16.57 -3.82 10.56
N HIS A 8 16.95 -4.48 11.66
CA HIS A 8 17.97 -3.98 12.61
C HIS A 8 19.36 -3.83 11.94
N PRO A 9 20.11 -2.76 12.22
CA PRO A 9 21.41 -2.49 11.57
C PRO A 9 22.45 -3.61 11.70
N THR A 10 22.43 -4.38 12.79
CA THR A 10 23.42 -5.43 13.09
C THR A 10 23.41 -6.61 12.11
N TYR A 11 22.26 -6.93 11.50
CA TYR A 11 22.18 -8.00 10.47
C TYR A 11 22.96 -7.60 9.21
N ILE A 12 22.79 -6.37 8.77
CA ILE A 12 23.42 -5.87 7.53
C ILE A 12 24.92 -5.69 7.70
N GLU A 13 25.35 -5.24 8.88
CA GLU A 13 26.78 -5.13 9.19
C GLU A 13 27.48 -6.50 9.20
N ARG A 14 26.83 -7.54 9.77
CA ARG A 14 27.35 -8.92 9.74
C ARG A 14 27.40 -9.48 8.32
N ARG A 15 26.37 -9.26 7.51
CA ARG A 15 26.33 -9.73 6.12
C ARG A 15 27.35 -9.02 5.23
N ALA A 16 27.52 -7.70 5.36
CA ALA A 16 28.55 -6.95 4.64
C ALA A 16 29.97 -7.45 4.97
N GLN A 17 30.21 -7.91 6.19
CA GLN A 17 31.47 -8.54 6.58
C GLN A 17 31.64 -9.94 5.96
N GLN A 18 30.57 -10.73 5.86
CA GLN A 18 30.58 -12.04 5.23
C GLN A 18 30.77 -11.95 3.71
N ASP A 19 30.08 -11.03 3.04
CA ASP A 19 30.19 -10.80 1.60
C ASP A 19 31.56 -10.20 1.24
N GLY A 20 32.09 -9.30 2.08
CA GLY A 20 33.45 -8.79 1.96
C GLY A 20 34.52 -9.87 2.11
N ALA A 21 34.32 -10.83 3.01
CA ALA A 21 35.20 -11.98 3.17
C ALA A 21 35.10 -12.97 2.00
N ALA A 22 33.88 -13.16 1.44
CA ALA A 22 33.67 -14.02 0.26
C ALA A 22 34.31 -13.44 -1.01
N ILE A 23 34.23 -12.10 -1.20
CA ILE A 23 34.88 -11.40 -2.31
C ILE A 23 36.42 -11.46 -2.16
N ALA A 24 36.95 -11.34 -0.96
CA ALA A 24 38.38 -11.45 -0.70
C ALA A 24 38.90 -12.90 -0.86
N ALA A 25 38.07 -13.91 -0.58
CA ALA A 25 38.41 -15.32 -0.79
C ALA A 25 38.28 -15.77 -2.27
N GLY A 26 37.37 -15.14 -3.06
CA GLY A 26 37.18 -15.44 -4.49
C GLY A 26 38.26 -14.85 -5.43
N ALA A 27 39.07 -13.88 -4.97
CA ALA A 27 40.09 -13.25 -5.76
C ALA A 27 41.39 -14.05 -5.87
N LEU A 28 41.54 -15.19 -5.19
CA LEU A 28 42.81 -15.95 -5.15
C LEU A 28 42.79 -17.28 -5.94
N ASN A 29 41.72 -17.64 -6.67
CA ASN A 29 41.70 -18.89 -7.44
C ASN A 29 40.96 -18.72 -8.78
N SER A 30 41.66 -18.30 -9.84
CA SER A 30 41.24 -18.53 -11.23
C SER A 30 42.42 -18.97 -12.07
N PRO A 31 42.48 -20.23 -12.52
CA PRO A 31 43.34 -20.60 -13.63
C PRO A 31 42.60 -20.38 -14.96
N ALA A 32 43.34 -19.77 -15.89
CA ALA A 32 42.91 -19.62 -17.28
C ALA A 32 42.72 -21.00 -17.96
N GLY A 33 41.56 -21.20 -18.57
CA GLY A 33 41.25 -22.38 -19.34
C GLY A 33 40.30 -22.06 -20.50
N SER A 34 40.79 -22.29 -21.70
CA SER A 34 40.26 -22.06 -23.05
C SER A 34 38.88 -22.72 -23.30
N ALA A 35 38.05 -22.01 -24.06
CA ALA A 35 36.80 -22.52 -24.63
C ALA A 35 37.05 -23.43 -25.86
N PRO A 36 36.17 -24.42 -26.11
CA PRO A 36 35.98 -24.96 -27.46
C PRO A 36 34.62 -24.53 -28.03
N ALA A 37 34.69 -24.19 -29.32
CA ALA A 37 33.53 -23.94 -30.17
C ALA A 37 32.76 -25.26 -30.43
N VAL A 38 31.42 -25.16 -30.49
CA VAL A 38 30.57 -26.23 -31.01
C VAL A 38 29.63 -25.66 -32.07
N GLU A 39 29.64 -26.38 -33.19
CA GLU A 39 28.94 -26.10 -34.44
C GLU A 39 27.40 -26.26 -34.35
N SER A 40 26.78 -25.52 -35.26
CA SER A 40 25.34 -25.54 -35.54
C SER A 40 24.86 -26.86 -36.20
N THR A 41 23.74 -27.39 -35.77
CA THR A 41 22.88 -28.24 -36.61
C THR A 41 21.40 -27.83 -36.49
N THR A 42 20.83 -27.64 -37.66
CA THR A 42 19.45 -27.30 -37.99
C THR A 42 18.52 -28.49 -37.77
N ALA A 43 17.32 -28.30 -37.23
CA ALA A 43 16.00 -28.59 -37.81
C ALA A 43 14.91 -28.84 -36.76
N GLY A 44 13.72 -28.28 -36.99
CA GLY A 44 12.51 -28.68 -36.28
C GLY A 44 11.60 -27.52 -35.91
N ALA A 45 10.81 -27.02 -36.88
CA ALA A 45 9.79 -26.02 -36.62
C ALA A 45 8.64 -26.65 -35.79
N VAL A 46 8.40 -26.18 -34.58
CA VAL A 46 7.18 -26.37 -33.82
C VAL A 46 6.54 -24.99 -33.65
N ALA A 47 5.26 -24.91 -34.01
CA ALA A 47 4.46 -23.70 -34.02
C ALA A 47 4.44 -23.05 -32.62
N THR A 48 4.99 -21.86 -32.52
CA THR A 48 4.91 -21.01 -31.34
C THR A 48 3.60 -20.23 -31.40
N GLY A 49 2.66 -20.59 -30.51
CA GLY A 49 1.56 -19.72 -30.15
C GLY A 49 2.10 -18.38 -29.64
N GLY A 50 1.66 -17.28 -30.26
CA GLY A 50 2.16 -15.95 -29.96
C GLY A 50 2.01 -15.60 -28.49
N LEU A 51 3.13 -15.33 -27.86
CA LEU A 51 3.18 -14.60 -26.60
C LEU A 51 2.83 -13.15 -26.94
N GLU A 52 1.65 -12.70 -26.49
CA GLU A 52 1.32 -11.27 -26.53
C GLU A 52 2.43 -10.49 -25.83
N GLU A 53 3.08 -9.63 -26.60
CA GLU A 53 4.06 -8.67 -26.07
C GLU A 53 3.41 -7.87 -24.95
N SER A 54 4.05 -7.88 -23.78
CA SER A 54 3.66 -7.10 -22.61
C SER A 54 3.56 -5.63 -22.98
N ARG A 55 2.34 -5.12 -23.14
CA ARG A 55 2.10 -3.67 -23.22
C ARG A 55 2.69 -3.01 -21.98
N PRO A 56 3.51 -1.97 -22.12
CA PRO A 56 3.97 -1.18 -20.99
C PRO A 56 2.75 -0.69 -20.22
N ALA A 57 2.85 -0.68 -18.88
CA ALA A 57 1.79 -0.17 -18.01
C ALA A 57 1.30 1.17 -18.56
N ARG A 58 0.05 1.20 -19.01
CA ARG A 58 -0.54 2.36 -19.69
C ARG A 58 -0.43 3.53 -18.72
N ALA A 59 0.31 4.57 -19.12
CA ALA A 59 0.41 5.79 -18.35
C ALA A 59 -1.01 6.26 -17.99
N LEU A 60 -1.23 6.59 -16.71
CA LEU A 60 -2.50 7.17 -16.26
C LEU A 60 -2.84 8.32 -17.22
N VAL A 61 -3.96 8.21 -17.92
CA VAL A 61 -4.45 9.26 -18.81
C VAL A 61 -4.53 10.54 -18.00
N THR A 62 -3.80 11.54 -18.40
CA THR A 62 -3.79 12.84 -17.74
C THR A 62 -5.18 13.45 -17.78
N SER A 63 -5.80 13.60 -16.62
CA SER A 63 -6.90 14.53 -16.39
C SER A 63 -6.48 15.93 -16.88
N ALA A 64 -7.44 16.84 -17.03
CA ALA A 64 -7.24 18.21 -17.54
C ALA A 64 -5.92 18.83 -17.08
N PRO A 65 -5.25 19.65 -17.90
CA PRO A 65 -3.90 20.18 -17.61
C PRO A 65 -3.82 20.77 -16.20
N GLY A 66 -2.95 20.21 -15.37
CA GLY A 66 -2.65 20.73 -14.02
C GLY A 66 -3.19 19.92 -12.84
N ARG A 67 -3.96 18.83 -13.05
CA ARG A 67 -4.45 18.00 -11.93
C ARG A 67 -4.09 16.53 -12.14
N GLY A 68 -3.35 15.97 -11.17
CA GLY A 68 -3.02 14.55 -11.11
C GLY A 68 -4.26 13.65 -10.88
N PRO A 69 -4.08 12.32 -10.93
CA PRO A 69 -5.16 11.38 -10.63
C PRO A 69 -5.64 11.54 -9.19
N LEU A 70 -6.96 11.34 -8.98
CA LEU A 70 -7.61 11.37 -7.67
C LEU A 70 -8.02 9.97 -7.24
N GLY A 71 -7.76 9.61 -5.99
CA GLY A 71 -8.28 8.42 -5.31
C GLY A 71 -9.46 8.72 -4.40
N LEU A 72 -10.35 7.74 -4.25
CA LEU A 72 -11.40 7.72 -3.23
C LEU A 72 -11.17 6.52 -2.31
N TYR A 73 -10.89 6.77 -1.04
CA TYR A 73 -10.76 5.76 0.00
C TYR A 73 -12.02 5.70 0.84
N ILE A 74 -12.63 4.54 0.95
CA ILE A 74 -13.86 4.31 1.72
C ILE A 74 -13.51 3.40 2.90
N HIS A 75 -13.54 3.96 4.11
CA HIS A 75 -13.15 3.25 5.31
C HIS A 75 -14.34 2.50 5.93
N ILE A 76 -14.30 1.19 5.93
CA ILE A 76 -15.28 0.34 6.63
C ILE A 76 -14.64 -0.14 7.93
N PRO A 77 -15.02 0.40 9.11
CA PRO A 77 -14.27 0.18 10.36
C PRO A 77 -14.61 -1.14 11.04
N PHE A 78 -15.34 -2.03 10.41
CA PHE A 78 -15.89 -3.23 11.06
C PHE A 78 -15.11 -4.48 10.71
N CYS A 79 -14.94 -5.34 11.72
CA CYS A 79 -14.41 -6.69 11.58
C CYS A 79 -15.27 -7.66 12.39
N ALA A 80 -15.41 -8.91 11.94
CA ALA A 80 -16.03 -9.96 12.76
C ALA A 80 -15.23 -10.18 14.06
N ARG A 81 -13.89 -10.08 13.96
CA ARG A 81 -12.95 -10.16 15.10
C ARG A 81 -11.79 -9.19 14.87
N LYS A 82 -11.34 -8.48 15.92
CA LYS A 82 -10.13 -7.67 15.89
C LYS A 82 -8.91 -8.53 16.19
N CYS A 83 -7.94 -8.55 15.29
CA CYS A 83 -6.68 -9.28 15.43
C CYS A 83 -5.81 -8.65 16.52
N PRO A 84 -5.01 -9.43 17.28
CA PRO A 84 -4.22 -8.90 18.40
C PRO A 84 -3.06 -7.99 17.98
N TYR A 85 -2.63 -8.04 16.74
CA TYR A 85 -1.56 -7.19 16.18
C TYR A 85 -2.08 -5.91 15.50
N CYS A 86 -3.39 -5.81 15.25
CA CYS A 86 -3.97 -4.79 14.38
C CYS A 86 -4.11 -3.44 15.08
N ASP A 87 -3.43 -2.42 14.56
CA ASP A 87 -3.52 -1.02 15.01
C ASP A 87 -4.49 -0.17 14.17
N PHE A 88 -5.11 -0.76 13.14
CA PHE A 88 -6.07 -0.05 12.30
C PHE A 88 -7.28 0.42 13.11
N ASN A 89 -7.91 1.50 12.63
CA ASN A 89 -9.15 2.04 13.20
C ASN A 89 -10.31 1.09 12.95
N THR A 90 -10.30 -0.09 13.59
CA THR A 90 -11.26 -1.16 13.39
C THR A 90 -11.91 -1.61 14.68
N TYR A 91 -13.16 -2.04 14.58
CA TYR A 91 -14.02 -2.40 15.71
C TYR A 91 -14.74 -3.71 15.40
N ALA A 92 -14.82 -4.57 16.41
CA ALA A 92 -15.67 -5.77 16.39
C ALA A 92 -16.89 -5.58 17.28
N ARG A 93 -17.94 -6.38 17.06
CA ARG A 93 -19.17 -6.39 17.85
C ARG A 93 -19.96 -5.08 17.77
N LEU A 94 -20.00 -4.47 16.59
CA LEU A 94 -20.79 -3.27 16.29
C LEU A 94 -21.84 -3.51 15.21
N GLU A 95 -22.27 -4.75 15.00
CA GLU A 95 -23.26 -5.16 13.99
C GLU A 95 -24.53 -4.30 14.04
N PRO A 96 -25.07 -3.92 15.22
CA PRO A 96 -26.27 -3.06 15.29
C PRO A 96 -26.07 -1.66 14.68
N LEU A 97 -24.83 -1.23 14.45
CA LEU A 97 -24.53 0.08 13.86
C LEU A 97 -24.36 0.04 12.33
N TYR A 98 -24.27 -1.13 11.70
CA TYR A 98 -23.91 -1.24 10.29
C TYR A 98 -24.86 -0.47 9.37
N GLU A 99 -26.17 -0.57 9.61
CA GLU A 99 -27.18 0.12 8.81
C GLU A 99 -27.07 1.65 8.95
N ALA A 100 -27.09 2.16 10.17
CA ALA A 100 -26.99 3.59 10.44
C ALA A 100 -25.64 4.15 9.96
N TYR A 101 -24.57 3.36 10.11
CA TYR A 101 -23.25 3.69 9.59
C TYR A 101 -23.24 3.82 8.05
N THR A 102 -23.84 2.84 7.35
CA THR A 102 -23.93 2.87 5.88
C THR A 102 -24.66 4.11 5.39
N GLN A 103 -25.75 4.48 6.05
CA GLN A 103 -26.50 5.71 5.75
C GLN A 103 -25.65 6.97 5.96
N ALA A 104 -24.92 7.06 7.08
CA ALA A 104 -24.01 8.18 7.34
C ALA A 104 -22.87 8.23 6.30
N LEU A 105 -22.27 7.08 5.98
CA LEU A 105 -21.22 6.97 4.96
C LEU A 105 -21.70 7.45 3.58
N CYS A 106 -22.90 7.01 3.16
CA CYS A 106 -23.52 7.45 1.91
C CYS A 106 -23.79 8.97 1.90
N ARG A 107 -24.19 9.55 3.03
CA ARG A 107 -24.37 11.00 3.15
C ARG A 107 -23.04 11.75 2.97
N GLU A 108 -21.98 11.32 3.64
CA GLU A 108 -20.64 11.92 3.47
C GLU A 108 -20.14 11.78 2.03
N LEU A 109 -20.29 10.59 1.42
CA LEU A 109 -19.95 10.36 0.00
C LEU A 109 -20.70 11.32 -0.93
N GLY A 110 -22.01 11.48 -0.75
CA GLY A 110 -22.81 12.43 -1.54
C GLY A 110 -22.32 13.87 -1.38
N GLY A 111 -21.96 14.27 -0.17
CA GLY A 111 -21.36 15.58 0.09
C GLY A 111 -20.04 15.78 -0.64
N TRP A 112 -19.17 14.77 -0.70
CA TRP A 112 -17.92 14.83 -1.46
C TRP A 112 -18.14 14.81 -2.97
N ALA A 113 -19.08 14.01 -3.47
CA ALA A 113 -19.41 13.98 -4.89
C ALA A 113 -19.82 15.37 -5.39
N ALA A 114 -20.69 16.07 -4.64
CA ALA A 114 -21.09 17.45 -4.96
C ALA A 114 -19.91 18.42 -4.93
N ARG A 115 -18.98 18.29 -3.98
CA ARG A 115 -17.80 19.17 -3.85
C ARG A 115 -16.75 18.91 -4.93
N LEU A 116 -16.63 17.70 -5.43
CA LEU A 116 -15.65 17.32 -6.46
C LEU A 116 -16.06 17.73 -7.87
N ASP A 117 -17.30 18.09 -8.10
CA ASP A 117 -17.91 18.64 -9.31
C ASP A 117 -17.22 18.24 -10.62
N GLY A 118 -17.50 17.00 -11.08
CA GLY A 118 -16.94 16.46 -12.32
C GLY A 118 -15.46 16.12 -12.31
N ARG A 119 -14.77 16.23 -11.18
CA ARG A 119 -13.38 15.76 -11.05
C ARG A 119 -13.33 14.24 -11.18
N THR A 120 -12.51 13.74 -12.11
CA THR A 120 -12.39 12.32 -12.38
C THR A 120 -11.69 11.57 -11.26
N VAL A 121 -12.34 10.53 -10.72
CA VAL A 121 -11.79 9.55 -9.75
C VAL A 121 -11.18 8.38 -10.52
N HIS A 122 -9.91 8.08 -10.27
CA HIS A 122 -9.15 7.05 -10.96
C HIS A 122 -9.06 5.74 -10.18
N THR A 123 -9.22 5.80 -8.87
CA THR A 123 -9.24 4.63 -8.00
C THR A 123 -10.27 4.79 -6.89
N VAL A 124 -10.99 3.71 -6.59
CA VAL A 124 -11.84 3.58 -5.40
C VAL A 124 -11.33 2.40 -4.59
N PHE A 125 -11.16 2.57 -3.29
CA PHE A 125 -10.66 1.52 -2.42
C PHE A 125 -11.54 1.40 -1.16
N LEU A 126 -12.23 0.27 -1.04
CA LEU A 126 -12.97 -0.10 0.16
C LEU A 126 -12.04 -0.90 1.08
N GLY A 127 -11.75 -0.37 2.26
CA GLY A 127 -10.78 -0.99 3.17
C GLY A 127 -10.94 -0.55 4.62
N GLY A 128 -9.95 -0.90 5.43
CA GLY A 128 -9.83 -0.51 6.83
C GLY A 128 -10.02 -1.64 7.80
N GLY A 129 -11.26 -2.14 7.95
CA GLY A 129 -11.58 -3.37 8.65
C GLY A 129 -11.72 -4.53 7.67
N THR A 130 -12.94 -4.98 7.49
CA THR A 130 -13.31 -6.02 6.52
C THR A 130 -14.59 -5.60 5.82
N PRO A 131 -14.54 -4.95 4.65
CA PRO A 131 -15.72 -4.46 3.95
C PRO A 131 -16.81 -5.52 3.76
N THR A 132 -16.42 -6.77 3.56
CA THR A 132 -17.32 -7.91 3.35
C THR A 132 -18.08 -8.37 4.60
N VAL A 133 -17.96 -7.70 5.76
CA VAL A 133 -18.88 -7.92 6.90
C VAL A 133 -20.20 -7.16 6.74
N LEU A 134 -20.23 -6.16 5.85
CA LEU A 134 -21.48 -5.50 5.49
C LEU A 134 -22.36 -6.43 4.64
N SER A 135 -23.66 -6.27 4.75
CA SER A 135 -24.60 -7.04 3.93
C SER A 135 -24.47 -6.68 2.43
N SER A 136 -24.97 -7.56 1.58
CA SER A 136 -25.06 -7.35 0.15
C SER A 136 -25.76 -6.03 -0.22
N ASP A 137 -26.85 -5.69 0.48
CA ASP A 137 -27.62 -4.46 0.26
C ASP A 137 -26.82 -3.21 0.66
N GLN A 138 -26.10 -3.28 1.78
CA GLN A 138 -25.24 -2.17 2.24
C GLN A 138 -24.08 -1.90 1.29
N LEU A 139 -23.41 -2.96 0.81
CA LEU A 139 -22.37 -2.84 -0.18
C LEU A 139 -22.91 -2.27 -1.51
N ALA A 140 -24.10 -2.73 -1.92
CA ALA A 140 -24.76 -2.22 -3.12
C ALA A 140 -25.12 -0.73 -2.99
N GLN A 141 -25.63 -0.27 -1.84
CA GLN A 141 -25.93 1.15 -1.59
C GLN A 141 -24.68 2.02 -1.74
N VAL A 142 -23.56 1.63 -1.12
CA VAL A 142 -22.30 2.39 -1.19
C VAL A 142 -21.78 2.45 -2.61
N LEU A 143 -21.70 1.30 -3.30
CA LEU A 143 -21.13 1.24 -4.65
C LEU A 143 -22.04 1.88 -5.70
N ALA A 144 -23.36 1.73 -5.58
CA ALA A 144 -24.31 2.42 -6.48
C ALA A 144 -24.14 3.95 -6.36
N LEU A 145 -24.07 4.49 -5.15
CA LEU A 145 -23.82 5.93 -4.97
C LEU A 145 -22.50 6.37 -5.61
N VAL A 146 -21.43 5.58 -5.48
CA VAL A 146 -20.14 5.88 -6.11
C VAL A 146 -20.29 5.93 -7.63
N HIS A 147 -20.99 4.98 -8.24
CA HIS A 147 -21.22 4.96 -9.69
C HIS A 147 -22.13 6.09 -10.15
N ASP A 148 -23.17 6.43 -9.38
CA ASP A 148 -24.18 7.40 -9.79
C ASP A 148 -23.71 8.84 -9.60
N GLN A 149 -22.89 9.13 -8.60
CA GLN A 149 -22.58 10.51 -8.21
C GLN A 149 -21.14 10.93 -8.52
N PHE A 150 -20.19 10.01 -8.68
CA PHE A 150 -18.81 10.37 -9.00
C PHE A 150 -18.51 10.20 -10.48
N THR A 151 -17.73 11.11 -11.03
CA THR A 151 -17.16 10.93 -12.39
C THR A 151 -15.99 9.95 -12.30
N LEU A 152 -16.21 8.71 -12.71
CA LEU A 152 -15.19 7.66 -12.68
C LEU A 152 -14.41 7.63 -14.02
N ALA A 153 -13.10 7.37 -13.92
CA ALA A 153 -12.28 7.12 -15.11
C ALA A 153 -12.78 5.85 -15.84
N ALA A 154 -12.66 5.82 -17.16
CA ALA A 154 -13.10 4.68 -17.99
C ALA A 154 -12.40 3.36 -17.60
N ASP A 155 -11.19 3.45 -17.03
CA ASP A 155 -10.37 2.34 -16.54
C ASP A 155 -10.21 2.38 -15.02
N VAL A 156 -11.19 2.90 -14.29
CA VAL A 156 -11.14 3.02 -12.82
C VAL A 156 -10.80 1.69 -12.15
N GLU A 157 -9.86 1.71 -11.19
CA GLU A 157 -9.64 0.58 -10.30
C GLU A 157 -10.58 0.69 -9.10
N ILE A 158 -11.46 -0.27 -8.92
CA ILE A 158 -12.31 -0.39 -7.73
C ILE A 158 -11.87 -1.62 -6.96
N SER A 159 -11.21 -1.38 -5.82
CA SER A 159 -10.65 -2.43 -4.95
C SER A 159 -11.52 -2.62 -3.72
N SER A 160 -11.63 -3.86 -3.24
CA SER A 160 -12.18 -4.18 -1.94
C SER A 160 -11.25 -5.12 -1.18
N GLU A 161 -11.07 -4.86 0.10
CA GLU A 161 -10.50 -5.83 1.03
C GLU A 161 -11.52 -6.90 1.38
N ALA A 162 -11.06 -8.13 1.59
CA ALA A 162 -11.86 -9.27 2.01
C ALA A 162 -11.08 -10.14 3.00
N ASN A 163 -11.83 -10.91 3.80
CA ASN A 163 -11.25 -11.89 4.71
C ASN A 163 -11.71 -13.29 4.29
N PRO A 164 -10.81 -14.30 4.21
CA PRO A 164 -11.18 -15.67 3.85
C PRO A 164 -12.25 -16.32 4.74
N GLY A 165 -12.38 -15.89 6.00
CA GLY A 165 -13.35 -16.44 6.95
C GLY A 165 -14.80 -15.93 6.81
N ILE A 166 -15.22 -15.47 5.63
CA ILE A 166 -16.62 -15.13 5.35
C ILE A 166 -17.39 -16.39 4.92
N GLU A 167 -18.63 -16.52 5.38
CA GLU A 167 -19.47 -17.69 5.08
C GLU A 167 -20.17 -17.59 3.71
N ASP A 168 -20.42 -16.35 3.23
CA ASP A 168 -21.15 -16.11 1.97
C ASP A 168 -20.20 -15.73 0.82
N TRP A 169 -19.72 -16.74 0.11
CA TRP A 169 -18.92 -16.53 -1.12
C TRP A 169 -19.71 -15.88 -2.26
N GLY A 170 -21.05 -15.83 -2.19
CA GLY A 170 -21.91 -15.11 -3.13
C GLY A 170 -21.61 -13.61 -3.16
N GLN A 171 -21.08 -13.06 -2.09
CA GLN A 171 -20.66 -11.66 -2.03
C GLN A 171 -19.57 -11.31 -3.07
N PHE A 172 -18.68 -12.24 -3.44
CA PHE A 172 -17.69 -11.97 -4.48
C PHE A 172 -18.34 -11.74 -5.85
N ALA A 173 -19.33 -12.54 -6.20
CA ALA A 173 -20.08 -12.34 -7.43
C ALA A 173 -20.87 -11.01 -7.41
N LEU A 174 -21.44 -10.65 -6.27
CA LEU A 174 -22.08 -9.34 -6.08
C LEU A 174 -21.09 -8.20 -6.26
N LEU A 175 -19.96 -8.20 -5.54
CA LEU A 175 -18.93 -7.16 -5.66
C LEU A 175 -18.45 -7.02 -7.11
N ARG A 176 -18.25 -8.16 -7.80
CA ARG A 176 -17.87 -8.16 -9.22
C ARG A 176 -18.93 -7.53 -10.09
N GLY A 177 -20.20 -7.83 -9.84
CA GLY A 177 -21.36 -7.25 -10.54
C GLY A 177 -21.52 -5.75 -10.25
N LEU A 178 -21.13 -5.29 -9.09
CA LEU A 178 -21.12 -3.87 -8.69
C LEU A 178 -19.87 -3.11 -9.17
N GLY A 179 -19.05 -3.71 -10.04
CA GLY A 179 -17.91 -3.03 -10.65
C GLY A 179 -16.58 -3.15 -9.90
N VAL A 180 -16.53 -3.83 -8.74
CA VAL A 180 -15.24 -4.14 -8.10
C VAL A 180 -14.42 -5.01 -9.05
N ASN A 181 -13.19 -4.58 -9.34
CA ASN A 181 -12.32 -5.26 -10.32
C ASN A 181 -10.98 -5.72 -9.73
N ARG A 182 -10.73 -5.42 -8.43
CA ARG A 182 -9.60 -5.92 -7.67
C ARG A 182 -10.04 -6.36 -6.27
N LEU A 183 -9.61 -7.55 -5.82
CA LEU A 183 -9.77 -8.03 -4.44
C LEU A 183 -8.43 -8.10 -3.73
N SER A 184 -8.40 -7.75 -2.44
CA SER A 184 -7.26 -7.97 -1.52
C SER A 184 -7.70 -8.91 -0.41
N MET A 185 -7.11 -10.09 -0.36
CA MET A 185 -7.49 -11.15 0.58
C MET A 185 -6.47 -11.27 1.70
N GLY A 186 -6.88 -11.02 2.94
CA GLY A 186 -6.05 -11.14 4.12
C GLY A 186 -5.85 -12.61 4.56
N VAL A 187 -5.06 -13.38 3.83
CA VAL A 187 -4.73 -14.78 4.14
C VAL A 187 -3.80 -14.88 5.35
N GLN A 188 -2.77 -14.08 5.38
CA GLN A 188 -1.73 -13.91 6.39
C GLN A 188 -0.76 -15.09 6.51
N SER A 189 -1.22 -16.33 6.53
CA SER A 189 -0.42 -17.57 6.56
C SER A 189 -1.26 -18.75 6.10
N PHE A 190 -0.59 -19.86 5.76
CA PHE A 190 -1.20 -21.18 5.60
C PHE A 190 -0.84 -22.17 6.74
N GLN A 191 -0.18 -21.67 7.80
CA GLN A 191 0.18 -22.46 8.98
C GLN A 191 -0.85 -22.26 10.09
N ALA A 192 -1.44 -23.34 10.60
CA ALA A 192 -2.50 -23.28 11.59
C ALA A 192 -2.08 -22.55 12.88
N GLU A 193 -0.84 -22.78 13.35
CA GLU A 193 -0.31 -22.15 14.57
C GLU A 193 -0.11 -20.64 14.36
N GLU A 194 0.36 -20.21 13.17
CA GLU A 194 0.54 -18.81 12.82
C GLU A 194 -0.82 -18.09 12.71
N LEU A 195 -1.80 -18.69 12.06
CA LEU A 195 -3.16 -18.17 11.99
C LEU A 195 -3.80 -18.04 13.37
N ALA A 196 -3.62 -19.02 14.24
CA ALA A 196 -4.08 -18.96 15.63
C ALA A 196 -3.39 -17.85 16.42
N PHE A 197 -2.06 -17.69 16.28
CA PHE A 197 -1.28 -16.59 16.89
C PHE A 197 -1.77 -15.23 16.41
N LEU A 198 -2.00 -15.08 15.12
CA LEU A 198 -2.54 -13.86 14.50
C LEU A 198 -4.02 -13.62 14.82
N GLY A 199 -4.68 -14.54 15.52
CA GLY A 199 -6.10 -14.43 15.90
C GLY A 199 -7.05 -14.49 14.71
N ARG A 200 -6.64 -15.18 13.63
CA ARG A 200 -7.50 -15.35 12.45
C ARG A 200 -8.65 -16.31 12.74
N ILE A 201 -9.78 -16.10 12.07
CA ILE A 201 -10.99 -16.90 12.20
C ILE A 201 -11.11 -17.98 11.12
N HIS A 202 -10.25 -17.94 10.12
CA HIS A 202 -10.17 -18.87 9.00
C HIS A 202 -8.96 -19.81 9.15
N ASP A 203 -9.02 -20.94 8.49
CA ASP A 203 -7.90 -21.85 8.30
C ASP A 203 -7.32 -21.77 6.87
N ALA A 204 -6.33 -22.62 6.58
CA ALA A 204 -5.71 -22.69 5.27
C ALA A 204 -6.69 -23.10 4.16
N ASP A 205 -7.60 -24.04 4.45
CA ASP A 205 -8.58 -24.52 3.49
C ASP A 205 -9.64 -23.45 3.20
N ASP A 206 -10.02 -22.62 4.20
CA ASP A 206 -10.87 -21.47 4.00
C ASP A 206 -10.24 -20.47 3.04
N ALA A 207 -8.93 -20.21 3.18
CA ALA A 207 -8.21 -19.30 2.30
C ALA A 207 -8.16 -19.83 0.85
N LEU A 208 -7.96 -21.12 0.66
CA LEU A 208 -7.99 -21.76 -0.66
C LEU A 208 -9.39 -21.66 -1.28
N ARG A 209 -10.44 -22.01 -0.53
CA ARG A 209 -11.84 -21.91 -1.00
C ARG A 209 -12.23 -20.45 -1.34
N ALA A 210 -11.79 -19.49 -0.54
CA ALA A 210 -12.03 -18.08 -0.81
C ALA A 210 -11.39 -17.61 -2.12
N PHE A 211 -10.15 -18.03 -2.37
CA PHE A 211 -9.46 -17.73 -3.63
C PHE A 211 -10.18 -18.33 -4.83
N GLU A 212 -10.55 -19.62 -4.76
CA GLU A 212 -11.31 -20.31 -5.82
C GLU A 212 -12.67 -19.65 -6.08
N ALA A 213 -13.38 -19.24 -5.02
CA ALA A 213 -14.65 -18.53 -5.13
C ALA A 213 -14.48 -17.17 -5.82
N ALA A 214 -13.42 -16.41 -5.50
CA ALA A 214 -13.10 -15.16 -6.16
C ALA A 214 -12.77 -15.34 -7.65
N VAL A 215 -11.99 -16.37 -7.99
CA VAL A 215 -11.72 -16.73 -9.40
C VAL A 215 -13.01 -17.10 -10.12
N THR A 216 -13.86 -17.91 -9.49
CA THR A 216 -15.18 -18.33 -10.05
C THR A 216 -16.11 -17.15 -10.25
N ALA A 217 -16.07 -16.14 -9.37
CA ALA A 217 -16.79 -14.88 -9.50
C ALA A 217 -16.25 -13.97 -10.62
N GLY A 218 -15.15 -14.35 -11.28
CA GLY A 218 -14.58 -13.64 -12.42
C GLY A 218 -13.55 -12.56 -12.07
N PHE A 219 -12.97 -12.59 -10.84
CA PHE A 219 -11.85 -11.71 -10.51
C PHE A 219 -10.55 -12.21 -11.15
N ALA A 220 -9.96 -11.40 -12.01
CA ALA A 220 -8.63 -11.63 -12.57
C ALA A 220 -7.52 -10.97 -11.75
N ASN A 221 -7.84 -9.89 -11.01
CA ASN A 221 -6.90 -9.15 -10.17
C ASN A 221 -7.17 -9.46 -8.68
N ILE A 222 -6.53 -10.51 -8.19
CA ILE A 222 -6.61 -10.92 -6.78
C ILE A 222 -5.24 -10.74 -6.16
N ASN A 223 -5.21 -10.06 -5.04
CA ASN A 223 -4.07 -9.96 -4.14
C ASN A 223 -4.24 -10.92 -2.97
N LEU A 224 -3.15 -11.57 -2.56
CA LEU A 224 -3.06 -12.31 -1.31
C LEU A 224 -2.07 -11.61 -0.39
N ASP A 225 -2.54 -11.27 0.82
CA ASP A 225 -1.72 -10.66 1.86
C ASP A 225 -1.16 -11.73 2.78
N PHE A 226 0.15 -11.69 3.05
CA PHE A 226 0.85 -12.60 3.96
C PHE A 226 1.68 -11.81 4.98
N MET A 227 1.88 -12.43 6.14
CA MET A 227 2.73 -11.88 7.20
C MET A 227 3.91 -12.81 7.46
N PHE A 228 5.09 -12.21 7.65
CA PHE A 228 6.33 -12.91 7.99
C PHE A 228 7.03 -12.25 9.17
N GLY A 229 8.08 -12.92 9.68
CA GLY A 229 8.79 -12.45 10.88
C GLY A 229 7.94 -12.56 12.15
N LEU A 230 7.02 -13.55 12.19
CA LEU A 230 6.24 -13.81 13.40
C LEU A 230 7.12 -14.42 14.49
N PRO A 231 6.84 -14.16 15.78
CA PRO A 231 7.52 -14.87 16.85
C PRO A 231 7.46 -16.38 16.68
N ARG A 232 8.62 -17.05 16.69
CA ARG A 232 8.78 -18.48 16.48
C ARG A 232 8.43 -19.00 15.08
N GLN A 233 8.17 -18.16 14.10
CA GLN A 233 8.02 -18.59 12.73
C GLN A 233 9.35 -19.16 12.22
N SER A 234 9.35 -20.35 11.67
CA SER A 234 10.55 -20.92 11.06
C SER A 234 10.66 -20.58 9.57
N VAL A 235 11.87 -20.63 9.05
CA VAL A 235 12.14 -20.45 7.61
C VAL A 235 11.43 -21.53 6.79
N GLU A 236 11.31 -22.75 7.32
CA GLU A 236 10.60 -23.85 6.66
C GLU A 236 9.10 -23.57 6.55
N ALA A 237 8.45 -23.08 7.63
CA ALA A 237 7.04 -22.71 7.65
C ALA A 237 6.76 -21.56 6.67
N TRP A 238 7.68 -20.58 6.62
CA TRP A 238 7.61 -19.49 5.65
C TRP A 238 7.74 -20.00 4.21
N ASN A 239 8.68 -20.88 3.93
CA ASN A 239 8.84 -21.49 2.61
C ASN A 239 7.60 -22.28 2.18
N ASP A 240 6.98 -23.06 3.07
CA ASP A 240 5.74 -23.78 2.79
C ASP A 240 4.58 -22.81 2.48
N THR A 241 4.49 -21.70 3.21
CA THR A 241 3.52 -20.62 2.92
C THR A 241 3.73 -20.03 1.53
N LEU A 242 4.99 -19.73 1.15
CA LEU A 242 5.32 -19.23 -0.18
C LEU A 242 5.03 -20.26 -1.28
N ASP A 243 5.27 -21.56 -1.04
CA ASP A 243 4.96 -22.63 -2.00
C ASP A 243 3.47 -22.67 -2.32
N LYS A 244 2.62 -22.65 -1.29
CA LYS A 244 1.17 -22.63 -1.45
C LYS A 244 0.68 -21.35 -2.15
N ALA A 245 1.23 -20.18 -1.77
CA ALA A 245 0.92 -18.91 -2.42
C ALA A 245 1.29 -18.93 -3.91
N LEU A 246 2.45 -19.45 -4.28
CA LEU A 246 2.91 -19.55 -5.65
C LEU A 246 2.10 -20.59 -6.46
N ALA A 247 1.64 -21.68 -5.84
CA ALA A 247 0.77 -22.66 -6.48
C ALA A 247 -0.59 -22.08 -6.88
N LEU A 248 -1.15 -21.16 -6.08
CA LEU A 248 -2.38 -20.42 -6.42
C LEU A 248 -2.17 -19.44 -7.58
N ALA A 249 -0.93 -19.04 -7.84
CA ALA A 249 -0.54 -18.12 -8.91
C ALA A 249 -1.37 -16.82 -8.98
N PRO A 250 -1.61 -16.10 -7.86
CA PRO A 250 -2.34 -14.85 -7.86
C PRO A 250 -1.61 -13.81 -8.75
N ARG A 251 -2.31 -12.78 -9.21
CA ARG A 251 -1.68 -11.71 -9.98
C ARG A 251 -0.89 -10.73 -9.11
N HIS A 252 -1.20 -10.70 -7.82
CA HIS A 252 -0.58 -9.77 -6.87
C HIS A 252 -0.32 -10.48 -5.53
N VAL A 253 0.78 -10.16 -4.89
CA VAL A 253 1.15 -10.67 -3.55
C VAL A 253 1.64 -9.49 -2.71
N SER A 254 1.14 -9.39 -1.48
CA SER A 254 1.61 -8.45 -0.48
C SER A 254 2.26 -9.22 0.68
N LEU A 255 3.45 -8.79 1.07
CA LEU A 255 4.18 -9.38 2.20
C LEU A 255 4.50 -8.30 3.22
N TYR A 256 4.07 -8.53 4.47
CA TYR A 256 4.23 -7.61 5.57
C TYR A 256 5.03 -8.25 6.70
N SER A 257 6.14 -7.63 7.07
CA SER A 257 6.82 -8.01 8.32
C SER A 257 5.95 -7.63 9.51
N LEU A 258 5.85 -8.52 10.50
CA LEU A 258 5.13 -8.22 11.73
C LEU A 258 5.82 -7.09 12.49
N ILE A 259 5.05 -6.04 12.79
CA ILE A 259 5.46 -4.94 13.64
C ILE A 259 4.65 -4.98 14.93
N VAL A 260 5.32 -4.80 16.05
CA VAL A 260 4.66 -4.68 17.37
C VAL A 260 4.23 -3.23 17.55
N GLU A 261 2.97 -2.95 17.21
CA GLU A 261 2.42 -1.60 17.32
C GLU A 261 1.98 -1.31 18.76
N PRO A 262 2.29 -0.11 19.30
CA PRO A 262 1.81 0.31 20.61
C PRO A 262 0.30 0.17 20.76
N ASP A 263 -0.17 0.02 22.00
CA ASP A 263 -1.59 -0.08 22.36
C ASP A 263 -2.33 -1.30 21.76
N THR A 264 -1.59 -2.28 21.22
CA THR A 264 -2.14 -3.55 20.75
C THR A 264 -2.04 -4.65 21.82
N PRO A 265 -2.91 -5.66 21.82
CA PRO A 265 -2.72 -6.84 22.67
C PRO A 265 -1.36 -7.52 22.47
N LEU A 266 -0.85 -7.54 21.23
CA LEU A 266 0.47 -8.10 20.93
C LEU A 266 1.59 -7.33 21.63
N ALA A 267 1.54 -5.98 21.67
CA ALA A 267 2.51 -5.19 22.41
C ALA A 267 2.53 -5.58 23.89
N HIS A 268 1.35 -5.70 24.49
CA HIS A 268 1.23 -6.15 25.88
C HIS A 268 1.79 -7.56 26.10
N TRP A 269 1.56 -8.49 25.17
CA TRP A 269 2.11 -9.85 25.27
C TRP A 269 3.64 -9.86 25.20
N VAL A 270 4.24 -9.03 24.37
CA VAL A 270 5.71 -8.88 24.27
C VAL A 270 6.25 -8.24 25.54
N GLU A 271 5.68 -7.14 26.01
CA GLU A 271 6.11 -6.41 27.21
C GLU A 271 6.05 -7.27 28.48
N THR A 272 5.03 -8.14 28.58
CA THR A 272 4.85 -9.04 29.74
C THR A 272 5.55 -10.39 29.59
N GLY A 273 6.27 -10.62 28.49
CA GLY A 273 6.97 -11.87 28.21
C GLY A 273 6.06 -13.07 27.91
N GLN A 274 4.78 -12.84 27.61
CA GLN A 274 3.86 -13.90 27.18
C GLN A 274 4.23 -14.43 25.77
N THR A 275 4.83 -13.60 24.93
CA THR A 275 5.44 -13.99 23.66
C THR A 275 6.79 -13.30 23.49
N ALA A 276 7.67 -13.89 22.67
CA ALA A 276 8.91 -13.23 22.28
C ALA A 276 8.60 -12.04 21.33
N ALA A 277 9.49 -11.05 21.31
CA ALA A 277 9.48 -10.06 20.24
C ALA A 277 9.82 -10.73 18.90
N PRO A 278 9.36 -10.15 17.75
CA PRO A 278 9.86 -10.52 16.44
C PRO A 278 11.39 -10.47 16.37
N ASP A 279 11.99 -11.40 15.61
CA ASP A 279 13.43 -11.42 15.36
C ASP A 279 13.70 -10.73 14.01
N ASP A 280 14.40 -9.60 14.05
CA ASP A 280 14.69 -8.79 12.87
C ASP A 280 15.62 -9.52 11.89
N ASP A 281 16.59 -10.32 12.38
CA ASP A 281 17.50 -11.07 11.51
C ASP A 281 16.75 -12.20 10.79
N ALA A 282 15.85 -12.92 11.47
CA ALA A 282 14.99 -13.92 10.86
C ALA A 282 13.99 -13.30 9.86
N ALA A 283 13.42 -12.14 10.19
CA ALA A 283 12.54 -11.42 9.28
C ALA A 283 13.28 -10.96 8.01
N ALA A 284 14.54 -10.52 8.14
CA ALA A 284 15.37 -10.15 6.99
C ALA A 284 15.64 -11.35 6.09
N GLU A 285 16.02 -12.50 6.66
CA GLU A 285 16.23 -13.75 5.91
C GLU A 285 14.96 -14.17 5.16
N MET A 286 13.81 -14.16 5.82
CA MET A 286 12.50 -14.48 5.22
C MET A 286 12.16 -13.55 4.07
N TYR A 287 12.48 -12.26 4.20
CA TYR A 287 12.26 -11.27 3.15
C TYR A 287 13.19 -11.51 1.94
N GLU A 288 14.47 -11.82 2.14
CA GLU A 288 15.39 -12.20 1.07
C GLU A 288 14.91 -13.43 0.30
N ILE A 289 14.47 -14.46 1.02
CA ILE A 289 13.87 -15.66 0.45
C ILE A 289 12.66 -15.31 -0.42
N ALA A 290 11.77 -14.47 0.09
CA ALA A 290 10.59 -14.05 -0.65
C ALA A 290 10.94 -13.28 -1.94
N ILE A 291 11.87 -12.33 -1.89
CA ILE A 291 12.37 -11.60 -3.08
C ILE A 291 12.89 -12.60 -4.12
N SER A 292 13.72 -13.53 -3.71
CA SER A 292 14.32 -14.53 -4.59
C SER A 292 13.26 -15.45 -5.22
N ARG A 293 12.37 -16.01 -4.41
CA ARG A 293 11.38 -17.01 -4.86
C ARG A 293 10.28 -16.38 -5.73
N LEU A 294 9.75 -15.24 -5.33
CA LEU A 294 8.78 -14.49 -6.14
C LEU A 294 9.40 -14.05 -7.46
N GLY A 295 10.64 -13.55 -7.43
CA GLY A 295 11.38 -13.19 -8.63
C GLY A 295 11.56 -14.35 -9.60
N ALA A 296 11.97 -15.54 -9.10
CA ALA A 296 12.11 -16.76 -9.89
C ALA A 296 10.77 -17.24 -10.49
N ALA A 297 9.64 -16.99 -9.80
CA ALA A 297 8.30 -17.28 -10.27
C ALA A 297 7.69 -16.21 -11.21
N GLY A 298 8.49 -15.21 -11.60
CA GLY A 298 8.10 -14.14 -12.55
C GLY A 298 7.29 -13.01 -11.92
N TYR A 299 7.28 -12.89 -10.59
CA TYR A 299 6.72 -11.71 -9.92
C TYR A 299 7.76 -10.59 -9.85
N GLY A 300 7.31 -9.40 -10.18
CA GLY A 300 8.12 -8.21 -10.05
C GLY A 300 7.77 -7.40 -8.84
N GLN A 301 8.71 -7.17 -7.94
CA GLN A 301 8.55 -6.22 -6.84
C GLN A 301 8.42 -4.81 -7.41
N TYR A 302 7.35 -4.10 -7.12
CA TYR A 302 7.18 -2.72 -7.58
C TYR A 302 7.31 -1.69 -6.46
N GLU A 303 7.01 -2.09 -5.22
CA GLU A 303 7.29 -1.32 -4.00
C GLU A 303 7.69 -2.28 -2.86
N VAL A 304 8.08 -1.74 -1.72
CA VAL A 304 8.71 -2.47 -0.60
C VAL A 304 7.94 -3.75 -0.20
N SER A 305 6.61 -3.71 -0.18
CA SER A 305 5.78 -4.81 0.34
C SER A 305 4.99 -5.56 -0.74
N ASN A 306 5.06 -5.15 -2.02
CA ASN A 306 4.13 -5.64 -3.04
C ASN A 306 4.82 -6.12 -4.32
N TRP A 307 4.32 -7.25 -4.82
CA TRP A 307 4.79 -7.92 -6.06
C TRP A 307 3.63 -8.19 -7.01
N THR A 308 3.90 -8.11 -8.31
CA THR A 308 2.92 -8.44 -9.34
C THR A 308 3.49 -9.40 -10.38
N ARG A 309 2.64 -10.31 -10.89
CA ARG A 309 2.94 -11.18 -12.00
C ARG A 309 2.24 -10.67 -13.26
N GLY A 310 3.04 -10.20 -14.22
CA GLY A 310 2.56 -9.55 -15.44
C GLY A 310 2.31 -8.06 -15.26
N GLY A 311 2.25 -7.33 -16.38
CA GLY A 311 2.01 -5.87 -16.37
C GLY A 311 0.57 -5.51 -15.97
N GLY A 312 0.40 -4.38 -15.26
CA GLY A 312 -0.91 -3.77 -15.04
C GLY A 312 -1.68 -4.24 -13.81
N TYR A 313 -1.09 -5.05 -12.92
CA TYR A 313 -1.75 -5.56 -11.70
C TYR A 313 -1.27 -4.89 -10.40
N ALA A 314 -0.35 -3.92 -10.46
CA ALA A 314 0.01 -3.11 -9.30
C ALA A 314 -1.22 -2.37 -8.77
N CYS A 315 -1.38 -2.31 -7.45
CA CYS A 315 -2.48 -1.58 -6.81
C CYS A 315 -2.35 -0.09 -7.13
N ARG A 316 -3.22 0.40 -8.01
CA ARG A 316 -3.17 1.80 -8.47
C ARG A 316 -3.49 2.77 -7.34
N HIS A 317 -4.33 2.36 -6.39
CA HIS A 317 -4.65 3.15 -5.22
C HIS A 317 -3.42 3.31 -4.30
N ASN A 318 -2.65 2.24 -4.03
CA ASN A 318 -1.41 2.34 -3.26
C ASN A 318 -0.36 3.18 -3.99
N LEU A 319 -0.30 3.08 -5.31
CA LEU A 319 0.60 3.92 -6.11
C LEU A 319 0.28 5.41 -6.01
N LEU A 320 -0.98 5.81 -5.79
CA LEU A 320 -1.33 7.21 -5.50
C LEU A 320 -0.62 7.70 -4.24
N TYR A 321 -0.66 6.89 -3.17
CA TYR A 321 0.02 7.23 -1.91
C TYR A 321 1.53 7.34 -2.10
N TRP A 322 2.16 6.31 -2.70
CA TRP A 322 3.62 6.30 -2.90
C TRP A 322 4.10 7.41 -3.84
N ARG A 323 3.24 7.89 -4.72
CA ARG A 323 3.54 9.02 -5.60
C ARG A 323 3.15 10.36 -5.02
N ASN A 324 2.77 10.43 -3.75
CA ASN A 324 2.31 11.64 -3.07
C ASN A 324 1.25 12.38 -3.89
N GLN A 325 0.25 11.65 -4.40
CA GLN A 325 -0.86 12.17 -5.17
C GLN A 325 -2.06 12.46 -4.27
N GLU A 326 -3.19 12.84 -4.87
CA GLU A 326 -4.37 13.29 -4.16
C GLU A 326 -5.38 12.17 -3.92
N TRP A 327 -6.00 12.19 -2.75
CA TRP A 327 -7.11 11.30 -2.43
C TRP A 327 -8.06 11.95 -1.42
N ILE A 328 -9.31 11.52 -1.47
CA ILE A 328 -10.34 11.79 -0.46
C ILE A 328 -10.59 10.50 0.31
N GLY A 329 -10.54 10.58 1.62
CA GLY A 329 -10.93 9.50 2.53
C GLY A 329 -12.26 9.82 3.19
N VAL A 330 -13.18 8.87 3.16
CA VAL A 330 -14.50 8.95 3.80
C VAL A 330 -14.67 7.85 4.83
N GLY A 331 -15.49 8.10 5.85
CA GLY A 331 -15.65 7.20 6.98
C GLY A 331 -14.75 7.56 8.18
N PRO A 332 -14.97 6.93 9.36
CA PRO A 332 -14.31 7.30 10.61
C PRO A 332 -12.81 6.98 10.57
N GLY A 333 -11.98 7.97 10.88
CA GLY A 333 -10.52 7.86 10.87
C GLY A 333 -9.90 7.84 9.48
N ALA A 334 -10.68 8.01 8.41
CA ALA A 334 -10.15 8.13 7.06
C ALA A 334 -9.33 9.41 6.91
N HIS A 335 -8.18 9.30 6.23
CA HIS A 335 -7.32 10.42 5.91
C HIS A 335 -7.52 10.87 4.46
N SER A 336 -7.36 12.15 4.23
CA SER A 336 -7.39 12.77 2.90
C SER A 336 -6.15 13.64 2.69
N HIS A 337 -5.76 13.81 1.43
CA HIS A 337 -4.65 14.66 1.03
C HIS A 337 -4.96 15.34 -0.31
N LEU A 338 -4.88 16.66 -0.34
CA LEU A 338 -5.03 17.47 -1.55
C LEU A 338 -3.86 18.45 -1.68
N ARG A 339 -3.41 18.70 -2.91
CA ARG A 339 -2.32 19.61 -3.22
C ARG A 339 -2.83 21.02 -3.54
N TYR A 340 -2.02 22.05 -3.21
CA TYR A 340 -2.27 23.44 -3.59
C TYR A 340 -1.61 23.80 -4.95
N PRO A 341 -2.12 24.79 -5.71
CA PRO A 341 -3.43 25.41 -5.58
C PRO A 341 -4.48 24.57 -6.30
N THR A 342 -5.49 24.14 -5.61
CA THR A 342 -6.67 23.61 -6.27
C THR A 342 -7.78 24.63 -6.18
N SER A 343 -8.49 24.88 -7.29
CA SER A 343 -9.70 25.71 -7.32
C SER A 343 -10.79 25.20 -6.35
N LEU A 344 -10.61 23.98 -5.82
CA LEU A 344 -11.42 23.39 -4.76
C LEU A 344 -11.38 24.15 -3.42
N GLN A 345 -10.37 24.97 -3.17
CA GLN A 345 -10.11 25.53 -1.85
C GLN A 345 -11.02 26.65 -1.42
N ARG A 346 -11.53 27.47 -2.33
CA ARG A 346 -12.36 28.63 -1.99
C ARG A 346 -13.84 28.41 -2.26
N GLU A 347 -14.20 27.59 -3.25
CA GLU A 347 -15.57 27.42 -3.69
C GLU A 347 -16.21 26.12 -3.19
N VAL A 348 -15.41 25.08 -2.92
CA VAL A 348 -15.90 23.72 -2.67
C VAL A 348 -15.88 23.31 -1.19
N MET A 349 -15.23 24.09 -0.32
CA MET A 349 -15.05 23.74 1.08
C MET A 349 -15.41 24.88 2.05
N PRO A 350 -16.60 25.51 1.95
CA PRO A 350 -17.01 26.52 2.93
C PRO A 350 -17.10 25.95 4.35
N ASP A 351 -17.42 24.66 4.51
CA ASP A 351 -17.50 23.96 5.79
C ASP A 351 -16.13 23.51 6.33
N LEU A 352 -15.10 23.52 5.48
CA LEU A 352 -13.72 23.48 5.90
C LEU A 352 -13.20 24.93 6.02
N ALA A 353 -13.91 25.74 6.78
CA ALA A 353 -13.59 27.16 7.01
C ALA A 353 -12.16 27.38 7.52
N PHE A 354 -11.54 26.36 8.10
CA PHE A 354 -10.13 26.34 8.43
C PHE A 354 -9.21 26.35 7.19
N LEU A 355 -9.67 25.86 6.01
CA LEU A 355 -8.93 25.96 4.76
C LEU A 355 -9.14 27.32 4.06
N SER A 356 -10.17 28.08 4.45
CA SER A 356 -10.44 29.42 3.95
C SER A 356 -9.73 30.50 4.78
N ARG A 357 -9.30 30.21 6.00
CA ARG A 357 -8.38 31.06 6.72
C ARG A 357 -7.02 30.93 6.03
N ASP A 358 -6.48 32.08 5.65
CA ASP A 358 -5.11 32.18 5.13
C ASP A 358 -4.19 31.46 6.16
N PRO A 359 -3.58 30.31 5.85
CA PRO A 359 -2.71 29.62 6.79
C PRO A 359 -1.51 30.48 7.21
N TYR A 360 -1.33 31.66 6.57
CA TYR A 360 -0.30 32.66 6.88
C TYR A 360 -0.65 33.59 8.05
N GLN A 361 -1.91 33.60 8.53
CA GLN A 361 -2.28 34.55 9.61
C GLN A 361 -2.10 33.99 11.02
N GLU A 362 -1.82 32.70 11.21
CA GLU A 362 -1.73 32.13 12.56
C GLU A 362 -0.38 31.49 12.92
N SER A 363 0.60 31.40 12.02
CA SER A 363 1.98 31.04 12.40
C SER A 363 2.88 32.27 12.38
N GLU A 364 3.03 32.91 13.51
CA GLU A 364 4.13 33.88 13.72
C GLU A 364 5.47 33.14 13.53
N GLY A 365 5.97 33.07 12.30
CA GLY A 365 7.34 32.60 12.04
C GLY A 365 7.63 31.89 10.72
N ASP A 366 6.67 31.27 10.02
CA ASP A 366 6.95 30.60 8.74
C ASP A 366 6.13 31.19 7.61
N SER A 367 6.79 31.92 6.70
CA SER A 367 6.20 32.60 5.54
C SER A 367 6.14 31.71 4.28
N SER A 368 6.41 30.41 4.39
CA SER A 368 6.42 29.50 3.25
C SER A 368 5.00 29.12 2.81
N PRO A 369 4.65 29.22 1.50
CA PRO A 369 3.32 28.86 1.02
C PRO A 369 3.02 27.36 1.26
N ALA A 370 1.79 27.08 1.76
CA ALA A 370 1.34 25.72 1.90
C ALA A 370 1.33 25.01 0.53
N ALA A 371 1.91 23.81 0.44
CA ALA A 371 1.98 23.02 -0.78
C ALA A 371 0.85 22.00 -0.89
N ALA A 372 0.31 21.58 0.25
CA ALA A 372 -0.79 20.60 0.35
C ALA A 372 -1.54 20.76 1.69
N VAL A 373 -2.70 20.12 1.77
CA VAL A 373 -3.45 19.98 3.02
C VAL A 373 -3.75 18.50 3.25
N ARG A 374 -3.63 18.08 4.49
CA ARG A 374 -4.02 16.76 4.96
C ARG A 374 -5.02 16.89 6.10
N TRP A 375 -6.01 16.03 6.13
CA TRP A 375 -6.96 15.97 7.24
C TRP A 375 -7.40 14.54 7.50
N SER A 376 -8.00 14.29 8.65
CA SER A 376 -8.63 13.02 8.97
C SER A 376 -9.96 13.21 9.67
N ASN A 377 -10.86 12.28 9.41
CA ASN A 377 -12.14 12.19 10.09
C ASN A 377 -11.95 11.65 11.52
N ARG A 378 -12.91 11.95 12.38
CA ARG A 378 -13.00 11.42 13.73
C ARG A 378 -12.95 9.88 13.73
N LYS A 379 -12.11 9.29 14.58
CA LYS A 379 -11.89 7.82 14.63
C LYS A 379 -13.12 7.06 15.16
N GLY A 380 -13.79 7.57 16.20
CA GLY A 380 -14.90 6.84 16.84
C GLY A 380 -16.15 6.80 15.97
N VAL A 381 -16.66 5.59 15.68
CA VAL A 381 -17.80 5.35 14.76
C VAL A 381 -19.04 6.16 15.14
N GLN A 382 -19.49 6.09 16.40
CA GLN A 382 -20.69 6.81 16.86
C GLN A 382 -20.52 8.33 16.79
N GLY A 383 -19.31 8.84 17.14
CA GLY A 383 -19.02 10.26 17.06
C GLY A 383 -18.97 10.78 15.63
N TYR A 384 -18.47 9.98 14.71
CA TYR A 384 -18.49 10.24 13.27
C TYR A 384 -19.94 10.32 12.74
N MET A 385 -20.74 9.27 13.00
CA MET A 385 -22.14 9.20 12.57
C MET A 385 -22.95 10.41 13.05
N LYS A 386 -22.82 10.76 14.35
CA LYS A 386 -23.54 11.89 14.95
C LYS A 386 -23.21 13.22 14.24
N ARG A 387 -21.96 13.48 13.85
CA ARG A 387 -21.59 14.69 13.11
C ARG A 387 -22.23 14.69 11.72
N VAL A 388 -22.07 13.60 10.97
CA VAL A 388 -22.62 13.49 9.61
C VAL A 388 -24.16 13.60 9.61
N GLU A 389 -24.85 13.01 10.60
CA GLU A 389 -26.29 13.12 10.76
C GLU A 389 -26.76 14.55 11.06
N ALA A 390 -25.93 15.32 11.76
CA ALA A 390 -26.19 16.73 12.08
C ALA A 390 -25.76 17.70 10.96
N ASP A 391 -25.35 17.19 9.79
CA ASP A 391 -24.73 17.98 8.71
C ASP A 391 -23.49 18.78 9.17
N ASP A 392 -22.81 18.29 10.23
CA ASP A 392 -21.55 18.84 10.73
C ASP A 392 -20.35 18.10 10.14
N SER A 393 -19.22 18.79 9.99
CA SER A 393 -18.00 18.20 9.46
C SER A 393 -17.49 17.03 10.33
N PRO A 394 -17.26 15.84 9.77
CA PRO A 394 -16.65 14.74 10.51
C PRO A 394 -15.15 14.93 10.78
N VAL A 395 -14.52 15.96 10.22
CA VAL A 395 -13.07 16.22 10.35
C VAL A 395 -12.71 16.52 11.81
N ASP A 396 -11.68 15.83 12.31
CA ASP A 396 -11.19 15.96 13.69
C ASP A 396 -9.77 16.51 13.76
N PHE A 397 -8.99 16.32 12.70
CA PHE A 397 -7.62 16.79 12.56
C PHE A 397 -7.39 17.33 11.15
N HIS A 398 -6.61 18.38 11.02
CA HIS A 398 -6.10 18.88 9.75
C HIS A 398 -4.76 19.58 9.93
N GLU A 399 -3.95 19.60 8.87
CA GLU A 399 -2.71 20.36 8.81
C GLU A 399 -2.44 20.88 7.39
N ALA A 400 -1.88 22.06 7.30
CA ALA A 400 -1.31 22.59 6.07
C ALA A 400 0.16 22.15 5.98
N LEU A 401 0.51 21.49 4.85
CA LEU A 401 1.87 21.01 4.62
C LEU A 401 2.68 22.10 3.93
N THR A 402 3.80 22.51 4.54
CA THR A 402 4.74 23.43 3.89
C THR A 402 5.37 22.79 2.65
N GLY A 403 6.01 23.60 1.81
CA GLY A 403 6.75 23.10 0.66
C GLY A 403 7.85 22.11 1.06
N GLU A 404 8.55 22.37 2.17
CA GLU A 404 9.61 21.50 2.71
C GLU A 404 9.07 20.15 3.15
N VAL A 405 8.01 20.13 3.97
CA VAL A 405 7.35 18.87 4.41
C VAL A 405 6.85 18.08 3.21
N SER A 406 6.18 18.73 2.25
CA SER A 406 5.68 18.08 1.05
C SER A 406 6.78 17.47 0.18
N MET A 407 7.95 18.13 0.09
CA MET A 407 9.13 17.60 -0.60
C MET A 407 9.71 16.38 0.11
N GLY A 408 9.84 16.47 1.44
CA GLY A 408 10.30 15.34 2.27
C GLY A 408 9.39 14.12 2.15
N GLU A 409 8.08 14.32 2.23
CA GLU A 409 7.09 13.24 2.02
C GLU A 409 7.19 12.65 0.61
N THR A 410 7.41 13.45 -0.42
CA THR A 410 7.62 12.95 -1.79
C THR A 410 8.82 12.03 -1.88
N MET A 411 9.92 12.35 -1.19
CA MET A 411 11.09 11.47 -1.11
C MET A 411 10.79 10.21 -0.30
N MET A 412 10.26 10.35 0.91
CA MET A 412 9.93 9.23 1.80
C MET A 412 8.99 8.21 1.13
N LEU A 413 7.90 8.70 0.54
CA LEU A 413 6.90 7.86 -0.11
C LEU A 413 7.40 7.28 -1.44
N GLY A 414 8.03 8.12 -2.27
CA GLY A 414 8.49 7.73 -3.60
C GLY A 414 9.65 6.76 -3.61
N LEU A 415 10.55 6.81 -2.62
CA LEU A 415 11.64 5.84 -2.48
C LEU A 415 11.15 4.43 -2.11
N ARG A 416 9.91 4.27 -1.66
CA ARG A 416 9.29 2.94 -1.49
C ARG A 416 9.07 2.23 -2.81
N LEU A 417 8.94 2.97 -3.91
CA LEU A 417 8.80 2.43 -5.27
C LEU A 417 10.14 1.90 -5.77
N VAL A 418 10.46 0.65 -5.49
CA VAL A 418 11.78 0.05 -5.71
C VAL A 418 12.25 0.06 -7.18
N ARG A 419 11.31 0.02 -8.11
CA ARG A 419 11.60 0.11 -9.56
C ARG A 419 11.51 1.54 -10.09
N GLU A 420 10.47 2.26 -9.70
CA GLU A 420 10.19 3.61 -10.19
C GLU A 420 11.07 4.65 -9.49
N GLY A 421 11.20 4.57 -8.17
CA GLY A 421 11.87 5.57 -7.36
C GLY A 421 11.25 6.96 -7.50
N VAL A 422 12.08 8.00 -7.30
CA VAL A 422 11.69 9.40 -7.46
C VAL A 422 12.39 10.00 -8.67
N ALA A 423 11.63 10.39 -9.69
CA ALA A 423 12.17 11.04 -10.90
C ALA A 423 12.49 12.52 -10.63
N PHE A 424 13.69 12.98 -11.05
CA PHE A 424 14.12 14.37 -10.87
C PHE A 424 13.18 15.37 -11.56
N ALA A 425 12.75 15.06 -12.79
CA ALA A 425 11.85 15.93 -13.55
C ALA A 425 10.48 16.07 -12.85
N ARG A 426 9.91 14.95 -12.40
CA ARG A 426 8.61 14.96 -11.68
C ARG A 426 8.70 15.70 -10.36
N PHE A 427 9.81 15.52 -9.62
CA PHE A 427 10.01 16.26 -8.38
C PHE A 427 10.06 17.77 -8.64
N ALA A 428 10.80 18.20 -9.66
CA ALA A 428 10.90 19.61 -10.02
C ALA A 428 9.56 20.21 -10.50
N GLU A 429 8.81 19.46 -11.32
CA GLU A 429 7.46 19.83 -11.76
C GLU A 429 6.51 19.99 -10.55
N MET A 430 6.61 19.07 -9.61
CA MET A 430 5.73 19.01 -8.45
C MET A 430 5.98 20.13 -7.43
N HIS A 431 7.25 20.51 -7.23
CA HIS A 431 7.67 21.39 -6.14
C HIS A 431 8.26 22.73 -6.59
N GLY A 432 8.41 22.96 -7.88
CA GLY A 432 8.97 24.20 -8.41
C GLY A 432 10.46 24.38 -8.17
N GLN A 433 11.14 23.38 -7.57
CA GLN A 433 12.60 23.37 -7.38
C GLN A 433 13.19 21.96 -7.59
N THR A 434 14.49 21.90 -7.88
CA THR A 434 15.14 20.63 -8.16
C THR A 434 15.37 19.83 -6.86
N MET A 435 15.30 18.50 -6.96
CA MET A 435 15.59 17.59 -5.84
C MET A 435 17.02 17.81 -5.29
N ARG A 436 17.99 18.14 -6.14
CA ARG A 436 19.35 18.44 -5.70
C ARG A 436 19.47 19.76 -4.95
N ALA A 437 18.66 20.76 -5.27
CA ALA A 437 18.62 22.00 -4.51
C ALA A 437 18.05 21.78 -3.11
N ALA A 438 17.02 20.92 -2.99
CA ALA A 438 16.39 20.60 -1.71
C ALA A 438 17.24 19.62 -0.85
N PHE A 439 17.76 18.55 -1.45
CA PHE A 439 18.33 17.41 -0.73
C PHE A 439 19.71 16.97 -1.20
N GLY A 440 20.47 17.81 -1.94
CA GLY A 440 21.79 17.45 -2.50
C GLY A 440 22.71 16.76 -1.51
N PRO A 441 23.03 17.36 -0.33
CA PRO A 441 23.93 16.76 0.66
C PRO A 441 23.42 15.41 1.21
N ILE A 442 22.11 15.24 1.38
CA ILE A 442 21.51 13.98 1.83
C ILE A 442 21.64 12.90 0.76
N LEU A 443 21.35 13.26 -0.50
CA LEU A 443 21.49 12.35 -1.64
C LEU A 443 22.93 11.86 -1.80
N ASP A 444 23.90 12.76 -1.76
CA ASP A 444 25.33 12.41 -1.91
C ASP A 444 25.77 11.48 -0.77
N ARG A 445 25.46 11.80 0.49
CA ARG A 445 25.77 10.95 1.64
C ARG A 445 25.15 9.55 1.55
N LEU A 446 23.87 9.45 1.16
CA LEU A 446 23.19 8.15 1.04
C LEU A 446 23.68 7.35 -0.18
N GLN A 447 24.12 8.00 -1.27
CA GLN A 447 24.75 7.36 -2.42
C GLN A 447 26.15 6.84 -2.04
N ASP A 448 26.97 7.64 -1.36
CA ASP A 448 28.28 7.23 -0.87
C ASP A 448 28.20 6.06 0.12
N ALA A 449 27.13 6.02 0.94
CA ALA A 449 26.83 4.89 1.81
C ALA A 449 26.30 3.65 1.08
N GLY A 450 26.08 3.72 -0.24
CA GLY A 450 25.54 2.64 -1.06
C GLY A 450 24.08 2.29 -0.75
N LEU A 451 23.29 3.24 -0.22
CA LEU A 451 21.87 3.05 0.11
C LEU A 451 20.94 3.55 -0.99
N LEU A 452 21.37 4.56 -1.74
CA LEU A 452 20.67 5.08 -2.90
C LEU A 452 21.51 4.87 -4.17
N ALA A 453 20.83 4.70 -5.29
CA ALA A 453 21.42 4.72 -6.63
C ALA A 453 20.68 5.73 -7.51
N SER A 454 21.40 6.38 -8.43
CA SER A 454 20.84 7.27 -9.43
C SER A 454 21.32 6.88 -10.83
N ASP A 455 20.40 6.89 -11.79
CA ASP A 455 20.71 6.72 -13.22
C ASP A 455 20.73 8.05 -14.00
N GLY A 456 20.67 9.19 -13.29
CA GLY A 456 20.59 10.52 -13.87
C GLY A 456 19.16 11.00 -14.13
N GLU A 457 18.18 10.12 -14.22
CA GLU A 457 16.76 10.46 -14.37
C GLU A 457 15.99 10.36 -13.06
N ARG A 458 16.39 9.41 -12.19
CA ARG A 458 15.70 9.11 -10.94
C ARG A 458 16.63 8.59 -9.85
N VAL A 459 16.15 8.65 -8.62
CA VAL A 459 16.82 8.09 -7.44
C VAL A 459 15.98 6.92 -6.92
N ARG A 460 16.65 5.82 -6.54
CA ARG A 460 16.02 4.59 -6.00
C ARG A 460 16.83 4.03 -4.84
N LEU A 461 16.17 3.23 -4.02
CA LEU A 461 16.88 2.36 -3.08
C LEU A 461 17.74 1.35 -3.84
N THR A 462 18.94 1.10 -3.32
CA THR A 462 19.72 -0.10 -3.67
C THR A 462 19.16 -1.32 -2.97
N SER A 463 19.64 -2.54 -3.30
CA SER A 463 19.27 -3.74 -2.52
C SER A 463 19.61 -3.57 -1.03
N ARG A 464 20.77 -2.98 -0.69
CA ARG A 464 21.13 -2.66 0.68
C ARG A 464 20.22 -1.59 1.30
N GLY A 465 19.89 -0.55 0.53
CA GLY A 465 18.98 0.51 0.95
C GLY A 465 17.56 0.00 1.23
N LEU A 466 17.10 -1.04 0.53
CA LEU A 466 15.79 -1.65 0.74
C LEU A 466 15.64 -2.20 2.17
N PHE A 467 16.66 -2.87 2.71
CA PHE A 467 16.66 -3.37 4.08
C PHE A 467 16.80 -2.27 5.16
N LEU A 468 17.35 -1.13 4.78
CA LEU A 468 17.48 0.05 5.65
C LEU A 468 16.47 1.16 5.28
N GLY A 469 15.38 0.81 4.62
CA GLY A 469 14.44 1.77 4.05
C GLY A 469 13.99 2.85 5.04
N ASN A 470 13.58 2.47 6.25
CA ASN A 470 13.12 3.44 7.25
C ASN A 470 14.22 4.44 7.67
N ARG A 471 15.47 3.99 7.76
CA ARG A 471 16.59 4.88 8.04
C ARG A 471 16.82 5.85 6.88
N VAL A 472 16.69 5.37 5.64
CA VAL A 472 16.79 6.24 4.45
C VAL A 472 15.63 7.23 4.42
N PHE A 473 14.40 6.77 4.67
CA PHE A 473 13.19 7.62 4.63
C PHE A 473 13.22 8.72 5.69
N SER A 474 13.70 8.42 6.90
CA SER A 474 13.79 9.40 7.98
C SER A 474 14.77 10.56 7.71
N GLU A 475 15.73 10.40 6.79
CA GLU A 475 16.66 11.47 6.43
C GLU A 475 16.02 12.62 5.64
N PHE A 476 14.82 12.40 5.10
CA PHE A 476 14.07 13.38 4.31
C PHE A 476 12.95 14.06 5.09
N ILE A 477 12.65 13.59 6.32
CA ILE A 477 11.59 14.11 7.16
C ILE A 477 12.26 14.81 8.35
N ALA A 478 12.06 16.12 8.46
CA ALA A 478 12.56 16.91 9.59
C ALA A 478 11.67 16.73 10.83
#